data_56051fd096a99647b68ac72823233cfc
#
_entry.id   56051fd096a99647b68ac72823233cfc
#
_cell.length_a   1.000
_cell.length_b   1.000
_cell.length_c   1.000
_cell.angle_alpha   90.00
_cell.angle_beta   90.00
_cell.angle_gamma   90.00
#
_symmetry.space_group_name_H-M   'P 1'
#
loop_
_entity.id
_entity.type
_entity.pdbx_description
1 polymer ?
#
loop_
_entity_poly.entity_id
_entity_poly.type
_entity_poly.pdbx_seq_one_letter_code
_entity_poly.pdbx_strand_id
1 'polypeptide(L)'
;MVCTSRVDHFQFLSSIVALCSWHIVVSMPEEGEKEQELNLPHSLRHLGECTFYDDGTAEGELPETVCCFDGVFYNYFSLGMDAQVAYGFHQLRGDKPFLASGPLSNKLIYAGYTCKQGWFFTQCISDPELRGLTNIIRLSIKKLDSSKWEHIPVPSSVRAIVALNLHNYASGRNPWGNLKPEYLEKKGFVVAQSDDGILEIFGLKQGWHASLVMVELISAKHIAQATAIRLEIKGGQWRDAYMQMDGEPWKQPLSTEYSTFVDIKRVPYPSLIINGADR
;
A
#
# COMPACT_ATOMS: atom_id res chain seq x y z
N MET A 1 -9.06 -41.47 51.90
CA MET A 1 -8.08 -40.43 51.52
C MET A 1 -8.20 -40.25 50.00
N VAL A 2 -9.07 -39.33 49.58
CA VAL A 2 -9.38 -39.08 48.17
C VAL A 2 -8.64 -37.78 47.79
N CYS A 3 -7.66 -37.92 46.93
CA CYS A 3 -6.88 -36.79 46.43
C CYS A 3 -7.64 -36.18 45.22
N THR A 4 -8.37 -35.11 45.46
CA THR A 4 -8.96 -34.31 44.38
C THR A 4 -7.95 -33.33 43.85
N SER A 5 -7.37 -33.66 42.68
CA SER A 5 -6.57 -32.71 41.89
C SER A 5 -7.49 -31.65 41.34
N ARG A 6 -7.35 -30.40 41.85
CA ARG A 6 -7.86 -29.19 41.18
C ARG A 6 -7.09 -29.03 39.90
N VAL A 7 -7.76 -29.24 38.79
CA VAL A 7 -7.31 -28.77 37.48
C VAL A 7 -7.78 -27.29 37.40
N ASP A 8 -6.86 -26.37 37.64
CA ASP A 8 -7.10 -24.95 37.38
C ASP A 8 -7.30 -24.78 35.87
N HIS A 9 -8.54 -24.59 35.49
CA HIS A 9 -8.90 -24.13 34.14
C HIS A 9 -8.41 -22.68 34.01
N PHE A 10 -7.21 -22.50 33.49
CA PHE A 10 -6.84 -21.23 32.89
C PHE A 10 -7.71 -21.04 31.63
N GLN A 11 -8.80 -20.32 31.76
CA GLN A 11 -9.53 -19.76 30.63
C GLN A 11 -8.63 -18.68 30.01
N PHE A 12 -7.85 -19.06 29.01
CA PHE A 12 -7.29 -18.10 28.09
C PHE A 12 -8.44 -17.48 27.31
N LEU A 13 -8.89 -16.30 27.71
CA LEU A 13 -9.77 -15.47 26.91
C LEU A 13 -8.95 -14.90 25.75
N SER A 14 -8.70 -15.71 24.73
CA SER A 14 -8.19 -15.23 23.46
C SER A 14 -9.38 -14.68 22.68
N SER A 15 -9.38 -13.37 22.39
CA SER A 15 -10.33 -12.81 21.45
C SER A 15 -9.92 -13.14 20.02
N ILE A 16 -10.84 -13.74 19.28
CA ILE A 16 -10.64 -13.97 17.84
C ILE A 16 -11.22 -12.75 17.12
N VAL A 17 -10.38 -12.08 16.32
CA VAL A 17 -10.78 -10.95 15.49
C VAL A 17 -10.74 -11.36 14.03
N ALA A 18 -11.84 -11.18 13.33
CA ALA A 18 -11.89 -11.35 11.89
C ALA A 18 -11.18 -10.15 11.21
N LEU A 19 -10.42 -10.44 10.17
CA LEU A 19 -9.68 -9.46 9.40
C LEU A 19 -9.83 -9.76 7.91
N CYS A 20 -10.12 -8.75 7.10
CA CYS A 20 -10.01 -8.89 5.67
C CYS A 20 -8.53 -9.04 5.25
N SER A 21 -8.29 -9.88 4.27
CA SER A 21 -7.02 -9.97 3.56
C SER A 21 -7.25 -9.62 2.08
N TRP A 22 -6.21 -9.11 1.46
CA TRP A 22 -6.30 -8.53 0.13
C TRP A 22 -5.28 -9.18 -0.80
N HIS A 23 -5.79 -9.77 -1.87
CA HIS A 23 -4.98 -10.35 -2.92
C HIS A 23 -4.57 -9.25 -3.90
N ILE A 24 -3.27 -9.15 -4.16
CA ILE A 24 -2.68 -8.25 -5.14
C ILE A 24 -2.13 -9.06 -6.30
N VAL A 25 -2.37 -8.59 -7.51
CA VAL A 25 -1.74 -9.09 -8.73
C VAL A 25 -1.08 -7.93 -9.45
N VAL A 26 0.21 -8.07 -9.71
CA VAL A 26 0.98 -7.13 -10.52
C VAL A 26 1.22 -7.76 -11.87
N SER A 27 0.70 -7.13 -12.94
CA SER A 27 0.88 -7.57 -14.32
C SER A 27 1.73 -6.54 -15.04
N MET A 28 2.87 -6.96 -15.57
CA MET A 28 3.82 -6.09 -16.27
C MET A 28 4.23 -6.68 -17.62
N PRO A 29 4.63 -5.85 -18.60
CA PRO A 29 5.16 -6.35 -19.85
C PRO A 29 6.43 -7.17 -19.61
N GLU A 30 6.56 -8.26 -20.34
CA GLU A 30 7.80 -9.02 -20.39
C GLU A 30 8.78 -8.27 -21.32
N GLU A 31 9.71 -7.52 -20.77
CA GLU A 31 10.77 -6.87 -21.55
C GLU A 31 11.85 -7.92 -21.85
N GLY A 32 12.03 -8.23 -23.14
CA GLY A 32 12.97 -9.23 -23.65
C GLY A 32 14.41 -9.03 -23.16
N GLU A 33 15.13 -10.12 -22.91
CA GLU A 33 16.56 -10.35 -22.68
C GLU A 33 17.27 -9.68 -21.48
N LYS A 34 16.64 -8.79 -20.76
CA LYS A 34 17.12 -8.36 -19.45
C LYS A 34 16.06 -8.66 -18.41
N GLU A 35 16.00 -9.89 -17.95
CA GLU A 35 15.59 -10.16 -16.57
C GLU A 35 16.47 -9.30 -15.66
N GLN A 36 16.12 -8.04 -15.47
CA GLN A 36 16.51 -7.39 -14.25
C GLN A 36 15.86 -8.24 -13.17
N GLU A 37 16.67 -9.01 -12.45
CA GLU A 37 16.22 -9.73 -11.27
C GLU A 37 15.43 -8.74 -10.43
N LEU A 38 14.11 -8.80 -10.58
CA LEU A 38 13.21 -7.99 -9.80
C LEU A 38 13.42 -8.45 -8.38
N ASN A 39 14.02 -7.60 -7.54
CA ASN A 39 14.26 -7.93 -6.15
C ASN A 39 12.91 -7.84 -5.41
N LEU A 40 12.10 -8.90 -5.62
CA LEU A 40 10.75 -9.00 -5.10
C LEU A 40 10.78 -9.23 -3.59
N PRO A 41 9.84 -8.66 -2.85
CA PRO A 41 9.64 -9.01 -1.46
C PRO A 41 9.18 -10.48 -1.33
N HIS A 42 9.45 -11.09 -0.19
CA HIS A 42 9.06 -12.48 0.08
C HIS A 42 7.54 -12.72 -0.03
N SER A 43 6.76 -11.69 0.16
CA SER A 43 5.29 -11.71 0.07
C SER A 43 4.75 -11.74 -1.36
N LEU A 44 5.58 -11.47 -2.38
CA LEU A 44 5.20 -11.59 -3.79
C LEU A 44 5.82 -12.84 -4.41
N ARG A 45 4.99 -13.59 -5.16
CA ARG A 45 5.40 -14.79 -5.88
C ARG A 45 5.25 -14.59 -7.38
N HIS A 46 6.18 -15.09 -8.14
CA HIS A 46 6.10 -15.12 -9.59
C HIS A 46 5.07 -16.19 -10.02
N LEU A 47 4.07 -15.79 -10.79
CA LEU A 47 3.05 -16.70 -11.34
C LEU A 47 3.41 -17.21 -12.73
N GLY A 48 4.43 -16.65 -13.38
CA GLY A 48 4.76 -16.89 -14.78
C GLY A 48 3.93 -16.02 -15.72
N GLU A 49 3.79 -16.49 -16.95
CA GLU A 49 2.94 -15.85 -17.96
C GLU A 49 1.48 -15.94 -17.54
N CYS A 50 0.75 -14.83 -17.60
CA CYS A 50 -0.68 -14.83 -17.37
C CYS A 50 -1.41 -14.03 -18.45
N THR A 51 -2.68 -14.35 -18.62
CA THR A 51 -3.56 -13.59 -19.51
C THR A 51 -4.17 -12.45 -18.73
N PHE A 52 -3.90 -11.24 -19.15
CA PHE A 52 -4.57 -10.07 -18.59
C PHE A 52 -6.01 -10.04 -19.12
N TYR A 53 -6.97 -10.07 -18.21
CA TYR A 53 -8.36 -9.85 -18.55
C TYR A 53 -8.66 -8.35 -18.54
N ASP A 54 -8.66 -7.75 -19.72
CA ASP A 54 -9.22 -6.41 -19.90
C ASP A 54 -10.74 -6.49 -19.86
N ASP A 55 -11.33 -5.90 -18.84
CA ASP A 55 -12.78 -5.74 -18.70
C ASP A 55 -13.28 -4.42 -19.34
N GLY A 56 -12.50 -3.85 -20.25
CA GLY A 56 -12.80 -2.60 -20.96
C GLY A 56 -12.48 -1.34 -20.17
N THR A 57 -11.71 -1.46 -19.09
CA THR A 57 -11.33 -0.33 -18.24
C THR A 57 -9.88 0.13 -18.43
N ALA A 58 -9.05 -0.69 -19.08
CA ALA A 58 -7.69 -0.34 -19.41
C ALA A 58 -7.66 0.64 -20.59
N GLU A 59 -6.93 1.73 -20.46
CA GLU A 59 -6.68 2.68 -21.58
C GLU A 59 -5.32 2.42 -22.24
N GLY A 60 -4.41 1.74 -21.53
CA GLY A 60 -3.09 1.42 -22.02
C GLY A 60 -3.04 0.13 -22.83
N GLU A 61 -2.14 0.09 -23.80
CA GLU A 61 -1.85 -1.12 -24.54
C GLU A 61 -1.10 -2.12 -23.66
N LEU A 62 -1.51 -3.39 -23.77
CA LEU A 62 -0.84 -4.53 -23.17
C LEU A 62 -0.05 -5.28 -24.25
N PRO A 63 1.13 -5.79 -23.94
CA PRO A 63 1.83 -6.71 -24.84
C PRO A 63 1.08 -8.05 -24.90
N GLU A 64 1.40 -8.86 -25.90
CA GLU A 64 0.83 -10.21 -26.04
C GLU A 64 1.17 -11.10 -24.84
N THR A 65 2.35 -10.90 -24.25
CA THR A 65 2.81 -11.62 -23.07
C THR A 65 3.01 -10.68 -21.90
N VAL A 66 2.43 -11.03 -20.75
CA VAL A 66 2.60 -10.33 -19.50
C VAL A 66 3.16 -11.28 -18.44
N CYS A 67 4.11 -10.76 -17.67
CA CYS A 67 4.61 -11.43 -16.48
C CYS A 67 3.77 -11.02 -15.28
N CYS A 68 3.34 -11.98 -14.48
CA CYS A 68 2.50 -11.74 -13.34
C CYS A 68 3.13 -12.15 -12.03
N PHE A 69 2.91 -11.32 -11.02
CA PHE A 69 3.27 -11.58 -9.63
C PHE A 69 2.03 -11.47 -8.76
N ASP A 70 1.90 -12.34 -7.78
CA ASP A 70 0.80 -12.29 -6.81
C ASP A 70 1.29 -12.26 -5.37
N GLY A 71 0.45 -11.72 -4.50
CA GLY A 71 0.68 -11.70 -3.06
C GLY A 71 -0.59 -11.42 -2.27
N VAL A 72 -0.47 -11.51 -0.95
CA VAL A 72 -1.57 -11.19 -0.03
C VAL A 72 -1.06 -10.26 1.04
N PHE A 73 -1.80 -9.18 1.30
CA PHE A 73 -1.52 -8.26 2.40
C PHE A 73 -2.70 -8.16 3.37
N TYR A 74 -2.39 -7.76 4.59
CA TYR A 74 -3.35 -7.66 5.69
C TYR A 74 -3.52 -6.23 6.18
N ASN A 75 -2.45 -5.44 6.11
CA ASN A 75 -2.44 -4.09 6.65
C ASN A 75 -2.60 -3.04 5.55
N TYR A 76 -1.65 -2.92 4.64
CA TYR A 76 -1.72 -1.91 3.59
C TYR A 76 -0.83 -2.23 2.38
N PHE A 77 -1.21 -1.61 1.27
CA PHE A 77 -0.38 -1.43 0.08
C PHE A 77 -0.12 0.05 -0.14
N SER A 78 1.08 0.42 -0.57
CA SER A 78 1.36 1.80 -0.99
C SER A 78 2.22 1.87 -2.24
N LEU A 79 2.04 2.98 -2.97
CA LEU A 79 2.76 3.31 -4.19
C LEU A 79 3.28 4.75 -4.11
N GLY A 80 4.55 4.96 -4.47
CA GLY A 80 5.19 6.26 -4.60
C GLY A 80 6.15 6.57 -3.47
N MET A 81 6.11 7.81 -2.97
CA MET A 81 7.05 8.36 -2.01
C MET A 81 7.26 7.50 -0.77
N ASP A 82 6.19 7.07 -0.16
CA ASP A 82 6.22 6.29 1.07
C ASP A 82 6.99 4.99 0.87
N ALA A 83 6.68 4.26 -0.21
CA ALA A 83 7.36 3.04 -0.59
C ALA A 83 8.85 3.27 -0.95
N GLN A 84 9.17 4.41 -1.58
CA GLN A 84 10.55 4.76 -1.92
C GLN A 84 11.40 4.99 -0.67
N VAL A 85 10.87 5.69 0.33
CA VAL A 85 11.54 5.89 1.61
C VAL A 85 11.73 4.56 2.34
N ALA A 86 10.69 3.70 2.34
CA ALA A 86 10.77 2.37 2.92
C ALA A 86 11.83 1.50 2.22
N TYR A 87 11.92 1.55 0.88
CA TYR A 87 12.92 0.85 0.10
C TYR A 87 14.35 1.29 0.45
N GLY A 88 14.60 2.60 0.49
CA GLY A 88 15.91 3.13 0.90
C GLY A 88 16.30 2.74 2.33
N PHE A 89 15.33 2.76 3.25
CA PHE A 89 15.55 2.30 4.63
C PHE A 89 15.84 0.80 4.71
N HIS A 90 15.12 -0.01 3.92
CA HIS A 90 15.32 -1.46 3.87
C HIS A 90 16.73 -1.80 3.35
N GLN A 91 17.19 -1.15 2.28
CA GLN A 91 18.55 -1.32 1.78
C GLN A 91 19.60 -0.92 2.82
N LEU A 92 19.44 0.24 3.46
CA LEU A 92 20.39 0.65 4.50
C LEU A 92 20.47 -0.35 5.65
N ARG A 93 19.34 -0.90 6.06
CA ARG A 93 19.28 -1.91 7.11
C ARG A 93 20.01 -3.19 6.72
N GLY A 94 19.95 -3.57 5.45
CA GLY A 94 20.72 -4.69 4.89
C GLY A 94 22.21 -4.41 4.87
N ASP A 95 22.64 -3.23 4.39
CA ASP A 95 24.04 -2.87 4.23
C ASP A 95 24.73 -2.52 5.57
N LYS A 96 23.99 -1.86 6.48
CA LYS A 96 24.52 -1.32 7.75
C LYS A 96 23.56 -1.57 8.92
N PRO A 97 23.38 -2.82 9.34
CA PRO A 97 22.38 -3.18 10.35
C PRO A 97 22.60 -2.50 11.71
N PHE A 98 23.84 -2.13 12.03
CA PHE A 98 24.19 -1.43 13.28
C PHE A 98 23.62 -0.02 13.39
N LEU A 99 23.31 0.64 12.26
CA LEU A 99 22.69 1.97 12.26
C LEU A 99 21.20 1.92 12.61
N ALA A 100 20.53 0.83 12.29
CA ALA A 100 19.09 0.64 12.47
C ALA A 100 18.77 -0.21 13.73
N SER A 101 19.54 0.00 14.81
CA SER A 101 19.50 -0.85 16.01
C SER A 101 18.37 -0.51 17.01
N GLY A 102 17.62 0.57 16.81
CA GLY A 102 16.56 0.96 17.75
C GLY A 102 15.45 1.82 17.14
N PRO A 103 14.29 1.94 17.84
CA PRO A 103 13.14 2.69 17.32
C PRO A 103 13.43 4.16 17.03
N LEU A 104 14.28 4.80 17.85
CA LEU A 104 14.65 6.20 17.68
C LEU A 104 15.60 6.40 16.49
N SER A 105 16.62 5.54 16.37
CA SER A 105 17.54 5.56 15.21
C SER A 105 16.79 5.30 13.92
N ASN A 106 15.85 4.36 13.92
CA ASN A 106 15.00 4.07 12.75
C ASN A 106 14.21 5.30 12.32
N LYS A 107 13.58 6.02 13.25
CA LYS A 107 12.84 7.26 12.94
C LYS A 107 13.74 8.36 12.37
N LEU A 108 14.95 8.53 12.93
CA LEU A 108 15.91 9.52 12.44
C LEU A 108 16.44 9.17 11.05
N ILE A 109 16.71 7.90 10.77
CA ILE A 109 17.14 7.43 9.45
C ILE A 109 16.02 7.62 8.43
N TYR A 110 14.79 7.27 8.80
CA TYR A 110 13.62 7.47 7.95
C TYR A 110 13.42 8.95 7.58
N ALA A 111 13.52 9.83 8.57
CA ALA A 111 13.52 11.28 8.36
C ALA A 111 14.69 11.76 7.50
N GLY A 112 15.89 11.21 7.68
CA GLY A 112 17.08 11.52 6.89
C GLY A 112 16.92 11.13 5.41
N TYR A 113 16.36 9.96 5.11
CA TYR A 113 16.05 9.57 3.74
C TYR A 113 15.02 10.50 3.10
N THR A 114 13.99 10.87 3.84
CA THR A 114 13.00 11.83 3.39
C THR A 114 13.64 13.17 3.03
N CYS A 115 14.61 13.66 3.84
CA CYS A 115 15.36 14.88 3.56
C CYS A 115 16.33 14.74 2.37
N LYS A 116 17.09 13.62 2.29
CA LYS A 116 18.10 13.40 1.24
C LYS A 116 17.48 13.34 -0.16
N GLN A 117 16.28 12.83 -0.28
CA GLN A 117 15.55 12.75 -1.55
C GLN A 117 14.88 14.07 -1.96
N GLY A 118 15.17 15.16 -1.26
CA GLY A 118 14.65 16.48 -1.58
C GLY A 118 13.16 16.70 -1.25
N TRP A 119 12.54 15.76 -0.55
CA TRP A 119 11.10 15.72 -0.29
C TRP A 119 10.62 16.79 0.68
N PHE A 120 11.52 17.35 1.51
CA PHE A 120 11.17 18.42 2.44
C PHE A 120 11.19 19.82 1.81
N PHE A 121 12.10 20.07 0.87
CA PHE A 121 12.40 21.43 0.42
C PHE A 121 12.34 21.65 -1.10
N THR A 122 12.31 20.60 -1.91
CA THR A 122 12.26 20.77 -3.37
C THR A 122 10.85 20.98 -3.88
N GLN A 123 10.63 22.11 -4.50
CA GLN A 123 9.53 22.27 -5.43
C GLN A 123 9.77 21.32 -6.61
N CYS A 124 8.79 20.49 -6.93
CA CYS A 124 8.82 19.40 -7.90
C CYS A 124 9.03 19.82 -9.36
N ILE A 125 9.90 20.79 -9.63
CA ILE A 125 10.02 21.41 -10.95
C ILE A 125 11.15 20.80 -11.78
N SER A 126 12.19 20.25 -11.15
CA SER A 126 13.41 19.85 -11.87
C SER A 126 13.64 18.35 -11.96
N ASP A 127 13.03 17.55 -11.12
CA ASP A 127 13.22 16.08 -11.11
C ASP A 127 11.90 15.37 -11.45
N PRO A 128 11.84 14.57 -12.54
CA PRO A 128 10.65 13.81 -12.90
C PRO A 128 10.17 12.88 -11.79
N GLU A 129 11.08 12.28 -11.03
CA GLU A 129 10.75 11.37 -9.93
C GLU A 129 10.02 12.05 -8.78
N LEU A 130 10.16 13.37 -8.65
CA LEU A 130 9.48 14.19 -7.64
C LEU A 130 8.15 14.75 -8.11
N ARG A 131 7.73 14.49 -9.35
CA ARG A 131 6.43 14.91 -9.87
C ARG A 131 5.29 14.11 -9.25
N GLY A 132 4.08 14.70 -9.26
CA GLY A 132 2.89 14.01 -8.75
C GLY A 132 2.59 12.72 -9.49
N LEU A 133 2.10 11.74 -8.76
CA LEU A 133 1.73 10.44 -9.31
C LEU A 133 0.66 10.52 -10.41
N THR A 134 -0.16 11.57 -10.43
CA THR A 134 -1.24 11.76 -11.42
C THR A 134 -0.77 11.70 -12.88
N ASN A 135 0.53 11.91 -13.13
CA ASN A 135 1.09 11.88 -14.49
C ASN A 135 1.42 10.47 -14.97
N ILE A 136 1.52 9.51 -14.06
CA ILE A 136 1.92 8.14 -14.38
C ILE A 136 0.91 7.10 -13.96
N ILE A 137 -0.09 7.46 -13.14
CA ILE A 137 -1.09 6.50 -12.65
C ILE A 137 -2.51 6.91 -13.03
N ARG A 138 -3.30 5.88 -13.30
CA ARG A 138 -4.75 5.95 -13.36
C ARG A 138 -5.31 5.03 -12.28
N LEU A 139 -6.11 5.61 -11.38
CA LEU A 139 -6.75 4.89 -10.28
C LEU A 139 -8.20 4.59 -10.66
N SER A 140 -8.57 3.33 -10.71
CA SER A 140 -9.94 2.88 -10.84
C SER A 140 -10.34 2.03 -9.64
N ILE A 141 -11.56 2.18 -9.16
CA ILE A 141 -12.07 1.45 -7.99
C ILE A 141 -13.43 0.84 -8.27
N LYS A 142 -13.78 -0.19 -7.48
CA LYS A 142 -15.17 -0.62 -7.29
C LYS A 142 -15.63 -0.15 -5.91
N LYS A 143 -16.79 0.50 -5.86
CA LYS A 143 -17.45 0.90 -4.61
C LYS A 143 -18.26 -0.25 -4.02
N LEU A 144 -18.66 -0.12 -2.75
CA LEU A 144 -19.42 -1.15 -2.04
C LEU A 144 -20.67 -1.60 -2.77
N ASP A 145 -21.42 -0.66 -3.35
CA ASP A 145 -22.71 -0.91 -3.99
C ASP A 145 -22.61 -0.99 -5.52
N SER A 146 -21.39 -1.12 -6.08
CA SER A 146 -21.21 -1.11 -7.53
C SER A 146 -20.23 -2.19 -8.00
N SER A 147 -20.65 -2.98 -8.95
CA SER A 147 -19.77 -3.91 -9.67
C SER A 147 -18.95 -3.24 -10.78
N LYS A 148 -19.27 -1.97 -11.12
CA LYS A 148 -18.61 -1.22 -12.18
C LYS A 148 -17.38 -0.51 -11.65
N TRP A 149 -16.35 -0.46 -12.49
CA TRP A 149 -15.18 0.35 -12.24
C TRP A 149 -15.51 1.84 -12.40
N GLU A 150 -15.01 2.65 -11.50
CA GLU A 150 -15.11 4.10 -11.52
C GLU A 150 -13.70 4.70 -11.45
N HIS A 151 -13.38 5.58 -12.40
CA HIS A 151 -12.12 6.31 -12.39
C HIS A 151 -12.13 7.39 -11.32
N ILE A 152 -11.10 7.41 -10.46
CA ILE A 152 -10.94 8.39 -9.39
C ILE A 152 -9.75 9.31 -9.72
N PRO A 153 -9.98 10.60 -9.88
CA PRO A 153 -8.90 11.52 -10.16
C PRO A 153 -7.96 11.66 -8.97
N VAL A 154 -6.68 11.40 -9.19
CA VAL A 154 -5.64 11.58 -8.18
C VAL A 154 -5.19 13.05 -8.20
N PRO A 155 -5.24 13.77 -7.07
CA PRO A 155 -4.80 15.15 -7.04
C PRO A 155 -3.32 15.30 -7.39
N SER A 156 -2.95 16.32 -8.17
CA SER A 156 -1.58 16.59 -8.62
C SER A 156 -0.57 16.78 -7.48
N SER A 157 -1.04 17.16 -6.30
CA SER A 157 -0.21 17.30 -5.10
C SER A 157 0.14 15.98 -4.40
N VAL A 158 -0.50 14.86 -4.79
CA VAL A 158 -0.27 13.55 -4.18
C VAL A 158 1.02 12.94 -4.70
N ARG A 159 1.86 12.47 -3.79
CA ARG A 159 3.16 11.85 -4.04
C ARG A 159 3.20 10.38 -3.63
N ALA A 160 2.26 9.96 -2.79
CA ALA A 160 2.05 8.56 -2.47
C ALA A 160 0.55 8.28 -2.33
N ILE A 161 0.14 7.11 -2.79
CA ILE A 161 -1.19 6.54 -2.55
C ILE A 161 -1.02 5.36 -1.61
N VAL A 162 -1.88 5.30 -0.61
CA VAL A 162 -1.94 4.19 0.33
C VAL A 162 -3.34 3.62 0.34
N ALA A 163 -3.45 2.31 0.18
CA ALA A 163 -4.67 1.53 0.37
C ALA A 163 -4.54 0.78 1.70
N LEU A 164 -5.30 1.18 2.71
CA LEU A 164 -5.18 0.73 4.09
C LEU A 164 -6.40 -0.10 4.49
N ASN A 165 -6.15 -1.26 5.09
CA ASN A 165 -7.15 -2.13 5.69
C ASN A 165 -7.24 -1.94 7.21
N LEU A 166 -6.09 -2.01 7.88
CA LEU A 166 -6.01 -1.78 9.32
C LEU A 166 -5.77 -0.30 9.62
N HIS A 167 -6.40 0.22 10.68
CA HIS A 167 -6.18 1.60 11.14
C HIS A 167 -4.80 1.79 11.82
N ASN A 168 -3.80 1.05 11.37
CA ASN A 168 -2.49 0.94 11.99
C ASN A 168 -1.35 1.41 11.07
N TYR A 169 -1.58 2.47 10.31
CA TYR A 169 -0.54 3.06 9.48
C TYR A 169 0.56 3.71 10.35
N ALA A 170 1.81 3.51 9.99
CA ALA A 170 2.98 4.13 10.62
C ALA A 170 3.00 4.05 12.16
N SER A 171 2.77 2.87 12.71
CA SER A 171 2.75 2.56 14.15
C SER A 171 1.41 2.82 14.87
N GLY A 172 0.32 2.47 14.21
CA GLY A 172 -1.00 2.42 14.85
C GLY A 172 -1.79 3.73 14.77
N ARG A 173 -1.57 4.51 13.71
CA ARG A 173 -2.21 5.82 13.54
C ARG A 173 -3.30 5.80 12.50
N ASN A 174 -4.38 6.53 12.78
CA ASN A 174 -5.44 6.79 11.81
C ASN A 174 -5.05 8.01 10.96
N PRO A 175 -4.63 7.82 9.68
CA PRO A 175 -4.08 8.91 8.89
C PRO A 175 -5.10 9.97 8.45
N TRP A 176 -6.38 9.66 8.45
CA TRP A 176 -7.45 10.63 8.12
C TRP A 176 -8.11 11.28 9.35
N GLY A 177 -7.70 10.87 10.56
CA GLY A 177 -8.26 11.38 11.81
C GLY A 177 -9.71 10.94 12.05
N ASN A 178 -10.40 11.66 12.92
CA ASN A 178 -11.81 11.41 13.23
C ASN A 178 -12.70 12.13 12.21
N LEU A 179 -13.23 11.39 11.24
CA LEU A 179 -14.14 11.94 10.25
C LEU A 179 -15.51 12.23 10.87
N LYS A 180 -16.05 13.40 10.57
CA LYS A 180 -17.39 13.78 11.04
C LYS A 180 -18.46 13.02 10.26
N PRO A 181 -19.60 12.63 10.88
CA PRO A 181 -20.70 11.96 10.20
C PRO A 181 -21.18 12.68 8.93
N GLU A 182 -21.26 14.01 8.98
CA GLU A 182 -21.71 14.83 7.85
C GLU A 182 -20.71 14.75 6.65
N TYR A 183 -19.42 14.55 6.94
CA TYR A 183 -18.40 14.35 5.89
C TYR A 183 -18.55 12.97 5.24
N LEU A 184 -18.78 11.94 6.05
CA LEU A 184 -18.99 10.57 5.56
C LEU A 184 -20.24 10.52 4.67
N GLU A 185 -21.35 11.07 5.13
CA GLU A 185 -22.60 11.16 4.36
C GLU A 185 -22.41 11.91 3.04
N LYS A 186 -21.79 13.09 3.07
CA LYS A 186 -21.51 13.89 1.87
C LYS A 186 -20.66 13.16 0.84
N LYS A 187 -19.77 12.27 1.29
CA LYS A 187 -18.87 11.49 0.42
C LYS A 187 -19.44 10.14 0.03
N GLY A 188 -20.51 9.70 0.68
CA GLY A 188 -21.01 8.33 0.59
C GLY A 188 -20.04 7.31 1.17
N PHE A 189 -19.30 7.71 2.22
CA PHE A 189 -18.34 6.86 2.91
C PHE A 189 -18.97 6.24 4.15
N VAL A 190 -18.51 5.05 4.50
CA VAL A 190 -18.85 4.38 5.77
C VAL A 190 -17.71 4.54 6.78
N VAL A 191 -18.01 4.27 8.04
CA VAL A 191 -16.97 4.24 9.08
C VAL A 191 -16.03 3.07 8.79
N ALA A 192 -14.75 3.36 8.73
CA ALA A 192 -13.72 2.37 8.39
C ALA A 192 -13.64 1.26 9.44
N GLN A 193 -13.61 0.00 8.97
CA GLN A 193 -13.45 -1.21 9.78
C GLN A 193 -12.52 -2.18 9.05
N SER A 194 -11.85 -3.05 9.78
CA SER A 194 -10.85 -3.96 9.20
C SER A 194 -11.45 -5.25 8.61
N ASP A 195 -12.72 -5.49 8.85
CA ASP A 195 -13.46 -6.71 8.45
C ASP A 195 -14.66 -6.44 7.52
N ASP A 196 -14.86 -5.17 7.12
CA ASP A 196 -15.99 -4.73 6.28
C ASP A 196 -15.81 -5.01 4.77
N GLY A 197 -14.61 -5.39 4.36
CA GLY A 197 -14.29 -5.64 2.94
C GLY A 197 -14.05 -4.36 2.14
N ILE A 198 -13.66 -3.28 2.81
CA ILE A 198 -13.38 -1.98 2.21
C ILE A 198 -11.96 -1.57 2.53
N LEU A 199 -11.23 -1.08 1.53
CA LEU A 199 -9.94 -0.42 1.70
C LEU A 199 -10.13 1.08 1.73
N GLU A 200 -9.46 1.73 2.68
CA GLU A 200 -9.37 3.17 2.77
C GLU A 200 -8.24 3.68 1.89
N ILE A 201 -8.55 4.51 0.89
CA ILE A 201 -7.56 5.08 -0.02
C ILE A 201 -7.29 6.51 0.38
N PHE A 202 -6.04 6.79 0.73
CA PHE A 202 -5.62 8.15 1.05
C PHE A 202 -4.32 8.54 0.34
N GLY A 203 -4.11 9.86 0.20
CA GLY A 203 -2.95 10.42 -0.45
C GLY A 203 -2.06 11.18 0.52
N LEU A 204 -0.76 10.89 0.44
CA LEU A 204 0.27 11.69 1.07
C LEU A 204 0.83 12.68 0.05
N LYS A 205 1.02 13.93 0.49
CA LYS A 205 1.57 15.00 -0.36
C LYS A 205 3.10 14.99 -0.28
N GLN A 206 3.68 16.11 0.08
CA GLN A 206 5.14 16.27 0.23
C GLN A 206 5.65 15.61 1.51
N GLY A 207 6.97 15.37 1.61
CA GLY A 207 7.56 14.68 2.75
C GLY A 207 7.25 15.33 4.11
N TRP A 208 7.25 16.66 4.22
CA TRP A 208 6.86 17.36 5.44
C TRP A 208 5.38 17.12 5.80
N HIS A 209 4.49 17.05 4.81
CA HIS A 209 3.07 16.69 5.02
C HIS A 209 2.95 15.26 5.53
N ALA A 210 3.66 14.30 4.90
CA ALA A 210 3.68 12.92 5.37
C ALA A 210 4.19 12.81 6.82
N SER A 211 5.27 13.54 7.16
CA SER A 211 5.80 13.58 8.52
C SER A 211 4.80 14.14 9.53
N LEU A 212 4.07 15.19 9.17
CA LEU A 212 3.04 15.76 10.05
C LEU A 212 1.82 14.85 10.19
N VAL A 213 1.46 14.09 9.15
CA VAL A 213 0.43 13.04 9.24
C VAL A 213 0.89 11.95 10.21
N MET A 214 2.16 11.53 10.13
CA MET A 214 2.72 10.49 11.00
C MET A 214 2.77 10.90 12.49
N VAL A 215 2.82 12.19 12.79
CA VAL A 215 2.76 12.73 14.17
C VAL A 215 1.38 13.29 14.52
N GLU A 216 0.37 13.04 13.71
CA GLU A 216 -1.06 13.42 13.92
C GLU A 216 -1.31 14.93 13.99
N LEU A 217 -0.41 15.74 13.49
CA LEU A 217 -0.63 17.18 13.44
C LEU A 217 -1.55 17.62 12.31
N ILE A 218 -1.61 16.84 11.23
CA ILE A 218 -2.50 17.06 10.09
C ILE A 218 -3.03 15.72 9.59
N SER A 219 -4.17 15.72 8.91
CA SER A 219 -4.76 14.53 8.30
C SER A 219 -4.30 14.34 6.86
N ALA A 220 -4.13 13.07 6.47
CA ALA A 220 -3.93 12.69 5.08
C ALA A 220 -5.18 13.01 4.26
N LYS A 221 -5.02 13.17 2.95
CA LYS A 221 -6.16 13.38 2.05
C LYS A 221 -6.86 12.05 1.81
N HIS A 222 -8.01 11.85 2.41
CA HIS A 222 -8.89 10.71 2.14
C HIS A 222 -9.45 10.86 0.71
N ILE A 223 -9.16 9.91 -0.16
CA ILE A 223 -9.47 9.97 -1.60
C ILE A 223 -10.73 9.18 -1.89
N ALA A 224 -10.80 7.91 -1.46
CA ALA A 224 -11.88 7.00 -1.77
C ALA A 224 -11.94 5.84 -0.76
N GLN A 225 -13.05 5.10 -0.82
CA GLN A 225 -13.24 3.77 -0.24
C GLN A 225 -13.49 2.77 -1.37
N ALA A 226 -12.91 1.57 -1.30
CA ALA A 226 -12.97 0.61 -2.40
C ALA A 226 -13.07 -0.83 -1.94
N THR A 227 -13.90 -1.62 -2.63
CA THR A 227 -13.95 -3.08 -2.52
C THR A 227 -12.99 -3.78 -3.47
N ALA A 228 -12.52 -3.07 -4.50
CA ALA A 228 -11.45 -3.47 -5.40
C ALA A 228 -10.76 -2.24 -5.97
N ILE A 229 -9.46 -2.36 -6.25
CA ILE A 229 -8.63 -1.29 -6.78
C ILE A 229 -7.92 -1.81 -8.03
N ARG A 230 -7.84 -0.98 -9.06
CA ARG A 230 -6.94 -1.15 -10.20
C ARG A 230 -6.11 0.10 -10.36
N LEU A 231 -4.81 -0.05 -10.32
CA LEU A 231 -3.85 0.97 -10.69
C LEU A 231 -3.26 0.60 -12.05
N GLU A 232 -3.41 1.50 -13.01
CA GLU A 232 -2.71 1.43 -14.28
C GLU A 232 -1.55 2.42 -14.22
N ILE A 233 -0.33 1.95 -14.48
CA ILE A 233 0.89 2.71 -14.27
C ILE A 233 1.69 2.70 -15.58
N LYS A 234 1.95 3.88 -16.14
CA LYS A 234 2.75 4.05 -17.35
C LYS A 234 3.94 4.97 -17.06
N GLY A 235 5.14 4.52 -17.45
CA GLY A 235 6.39 5.18 -17.05
C GLY A 235 6.54 6.61 -17.58
N GLY A 236 6.33 6.85 -18.87
CA GLY A 236 6.60 8.15 -19.47
C GLY A 236 8.07 8.58 -19.24
N GLN A 237 8.28 9.58 -18.39
CA GLN A 237 9.62 10.01 -17.95
C GLN A 237 10.16 9.22 -16.75
N TRP A 238 9.34 8.37 -16.14
CA TRP A 238 9.70 7.55 -14.99
C TRP A 238 10.20 6.19 -15.50
N ARG A 239 11.35 5.77 -14.99
CA ARG A 239 11.88 4.43 -15.25
C ARG A 239 11.37 3.39 -14.27
N ASP A 240 11.08 3.82 -13.05
CA ASP A 240 10.71 2.96 -11.95
C ASP A 240 9.64 3.61 -11.09
N ALA A 241 8.79 2.79 -10.50
CA ALA A 241 7.94 3.14 -9.38
C ALA A 241 8.34 2.35 -8.13
N TYR A 242 8.11 2.90 -6.96
CA TYR A 242 8.32 2.19 -5.71
C TYR A 242 6.98 1.79 -5.13
N MET A 243 6.89 0.54 -4.73
CA MET A 243 5.71 -0.07 -4.12
C MET A 243 6.09 -0.76 -2.83
N GLN A 244 5.14 -0.92 -1.93
CA GLN A 244 5.31 -1.75 -0.73
C GLN A 244 4.00 -2.40 -0.32
N MET A 245 4.12 -3.53 0.33
CA MET A 245 3.04 -4.31 0.87
C MET A 245 3.41 -4.76 2.28
N ASP A 246 2.59 -4.37 3.29
CA ASP A 246 2.83 -4.67 4.70
C ASP A 246 4.25 -4.33 5.21
N GLY A 247 4.88 -3.29 4.63
CA GLY A 247 6.22 -2.85 5.00
C GLY A 247 7.36 -3.53 4.23
N GLU A 248 7.06 -4.40 3.26
CA GLU A 248 8.03 -5.00 2.34
C GLU A 248 8.06 -4.21 1.03
N PRO A 249 9.06 -3.34 0.81
CA PRO A 249 9.14 -2.51 -0.37
C PRO A 249 9.87 -3.19 -1.52
N TRP A 250 9.48 -2.82 -2.76
CA TRP A 250 10.21 -3.18 -3.97
C TRP A 250 10.25 -2.03 -4.97
N LYS A 251 11.15 -2.16 -5.92
CA LYS A 251 11.31 -1.25 -7.03
C LYS A 251 10.73 -1.90 -8.29
N GLN A 252 9.69 -1.29 -8.84
CA GLN A 252 8.96 -1.77 -10.00
C GLN A 252 9.44 -1.04 -11.25
N PRO A 253 10.05 -1.74 -12.24
CA PRO A 253 10.37 -1.13 -13.52
C PRO A 253 9.10 -0.75 -14.27
N LEU A 254 9.18 0.34 -15.03
CA LEU A 254 8.07 0.85 -15.83
C LEU A 254 8.47 0.94 -17.30
N SER A 255 7.58 0.50 -18.17
CA SER A 255 7.71 0.70 -19.61
C SER A 255 7.15 2.06 -20.04
N THR A 256 7.67 2.61 -21.12
CA THR A 256 7.13 3.79 -21.78
C THR A 256 6.03 3.46 -22.78
N GLU A 257 6.01 2.23 -23.28
CA GLU A 257 5.07 1.75 -24.30
C GLU A 257 3.85 1.11 -23.68
N TYR A 258 4.06 0.23 -22.73
CA TYR A 258 3.03 -0.59 -22.11
C TYR A 258 2.79 -0.20 -20.65
N SER A 259 1.56 -0.39 -20.20
CA SER A 259 1.18 -0.15 -18.81
C SER A 259 1.49 -1.36 -17.91
N THR A 260 1.88 -1.07 -16.67
CA THR A 260 1.89 -2.04 -15.57
C THR A 260 0.57 -1.92 -14.82
N PHE A 261 -0.07 -3.03 -14.52
CA PHE A 261 -1.33 -3.05 -13.77
C PHE A 261 -1.12 -3.63 -12.38
N VAL A 262 -1.77 -3.02 -11.39
CA VAL A 262 -1.85 -3.55 -10.03
C VAL A 262 -3.33 -3.71 -9.69
N ASP A 263 -3.79 -4.94 -9.64
CA ASP A 263 -5.15 -5.30 -9.25
C ASP A 263 -5.17 -5.76 -7.79
N ILE A 264 -6.03 -5.14 -6.98
CA ILE A 264 -6.24 -5.50 -5.58
C ILE A 264 -7.69 -5.88 -5.38
N LYS A 265 -7.93 -7.09 -4.85
CA LYS A 265 -9.26 -7.62 -4.56
C LYS A 265 -9.27 -8.31 -3.21
N ARG A 266 -10.42 -8.30 -2.55
CA ARG A 266 -10.60 -9.02 -1.30
C ARG A 266 -10.44 -10.53 -1.50
N VAL A 267 -9.71 -11.19 -0.59
CA VAL A 267 -9.72 -12.65 -0.49
C VAL A 267 -11.11 -13.10 -0.03
N PRO A 268 -11.72 -14.13 -0.63
CA PRO A 268 -13.10 -14.53 -0.32
C PRO A 268 -13.37 -14.89 1.13
N TYR A 269 -12.34 -15.37 1.83
CA TYR A 269 -12.46 -15.82 3.22
C TYR A 269 -11.70 -14.88 4.15
N PRO A 270 -12.29 -14.49 5.30
CA PRO A 270 -11.60 -13.66 6.28
C PRO A 270 -10.45 -14.44 6.93
N SER A 271 -9.40 -13.73 7.25
CA SER A 271 -8.34 -14.23 8.13
C SER A 271 -8.76 -14.04 9.58
N LEU A 272 -8.39 -15.00 10.43
CA LEU A 272 -8.66 -14.94 11.86
C LEU A 272 -7.37 -14.64 12.61
N ILE A 273 -7.38 -13.55 13.38
CA ILE A 273 -6.28 -13.20 14.27
C ILE A 273 -6.67 -13.58 15.70
N ILE A 274 -5.81 -14.35 16.34
CA ILE A 274 -5.94 -14.66 17.77
C ILE A 274 -5.18 -13.57 18.53
N ASN A 275 -5.93 -12.71 19.23
CA ASN A 275 -5.32 -11.73 20.11
C ASN A 275 -4.95 -12.45 21.42
N GLY A 276 -3.67 -12.51 21.74
CA GLY A 276 -3.22 -13.03 23.03
C GLY A 276 -3.71 -12.10 24.15
N ALA A 277 -4.05 -12.69 25.32
CA ALA A 277 -4.36 -11.89 26.48
C ALA A 277 -3.19 -10.96 26.81
N ASP A 278 -3.47 -9.69 27.02
CA ASP A 278 -2.48 -8.73 27.51
C ASP A 278 -1.82 -9.29 28.78
N ARG A 279 -0.49 -9.38 28.75
CA ARG A 279 0.31 -9.78 29.92
C ARG A 279 0.61 -8.58 30.78
#